data_e751ab034a87d6291bdd551bf2ea73ff
#
_entry.id   e751ab034a87d6291bdd551bf2ea73ff
#
_cell.length_a   1.000
_cell.length_b   1.000
_cell.length_c   1.000
_cell.angle_alpha   90.00
_cell.angle_beta   90.00
_cell.angle_gamma   90.00
#
_symmetry.space_group_name_H-M   'P 1'
#
loop_
_entity.id
_entity.type
_entity.pdbx_description
1 polymer ?
#
loop_
_entity_poly.entity_id
_entity_poly.type
_entity_poly.pdbx_seq_one_letter_code
_entity_poly.pdbx_strand_id
1 'polypeptide(L)'
;MKQILIIILITFLLVSIGCKSEEEKIETTPKQGDTYVLPPQQQQQTIKKQENIDPKIAAELIAVIRENIAATEAKDKDRVLKTLHKDCPQRRSTIQGMEYVFANFDMKFDLEQIEVLEVTGEDAKVYYMQTTRAIRGEGFPPTRASGIHLMKKEDGKWKIFKTEYLTNEQIM
;
A
#
# COMPACT_ATOMS: atom_id res chain seq x y z
N MET A 1 25.15 16.12 21.93
CA MET A 1 26.07 15.02 22.06
C MET A 1 25.54 13.92 21.20
N LYS A 2 26.26 13.41 20.30
CA LYS A 2 26.14 12.43 19.19
C LYS A 2 24.73 12.01 18.76
N GLN A 3 24.27 12.66 17.70
CA GLN A 3 23.16 12.21 16.85
C GLN A 3 23.60 10.95 16.09
N ILE A 4 22.90 9.84 16.28
CA ILE A 4 23.08 8.64 15.47
C ILE A 4 21.97 8.66 14.42
N LEU A 5 22.38 9.06 13.21
CA LEU A 5 21.57 8.99 12.00
C LEU A 5 21.51 7.52 11.55
N ILE A 6 20.41 6.84 11.82
CA ILE A 6 20.19 5.48 11.28
C ILE A 6 19.49 5.60 9.94
N ILE A 7 20.29 5.64 8.88
CA ILE A 7 19.82 5.44 7.50
C ILE A 7 19.67 3.94 7.31
N ILE A 8 18.45 3.44 7.28
CA ILE A 8 18.17 2.05 6.88
C ILE A 8 18.17 2.02 5.36
N LEU A 9 19.33 1.71 4.80
CA LEU A 9 19.54 1.41 3.39
C LEU A 9 19.09 -0.04 3.14
N ILE A 10 17.90 -0.23 2.57
CA ILE A 10 17.48 -1.55 2.08
C ILE A 10 18.15 -1.77 0.73
N THR A 11 19.31 -2.41 0.74
CA THR A 11 20.01 -2.88 -0.45
C THR A 11 19.28 -4.09 -1.02
N PHE A 12 18.67 -3.90 -2.18
CA PHE A 12 18.13 -4.96 -3.03
C PHE A 12 19.30 -5.67 -3.70
N LEU A 13 19.59 -6.91 -3.29
CA LEU A 13 20.61 -7.74 -3.92
C LEU A 13 20.02 -8.43 -5.15
N LEU A 14 20.28 -7.88 -6.33
CA LEU A 14 20.03 -8.54 -7.61
C LEU A 14 21.19 -9.47 -7.92
N VAL A 15 20.92 -10.78 -7.92
CA VAL A 15 21.82 -11.78 -8.52
C VAL A 15 21.57 -11.79 -10.03
N SER A 16 22.49 -11.22 -10.79
CA SER A 16 22.53 -11.35 -12.23
C SER A 16 23.56 -12.41 -12.63
N ILE A 17 23.09 -13.50 -13.25
CA ILE A 17 23.91 -14.46 -13.98
C ILE A 17 24.16 -13.92 -15.37
N GLY A 18 25.42 -13.94 -15.76
CA GLY A 18 26.06 -13.23 -16.83
C GLY A 18 25.62 -13.51 -18.26
N CYS A 19 25.94 -12.55 -19.10
CA CYS A 19 26.49 -12.78 -20.45
C CYS A 19 27.38 -11.59 -20.86
N LYS A 20 28.36 -11.93 -21.67
CA LYS A 20 29.64 -11.33 -22.02
C LYS A 20 29.53 -10.19 -23.04
N SER A 21 30.53 -9.27 -23.00
CA SER A 21 31.10 -8.37 -24.07
C SER A 21 30.26 -7.12 -24.39
N GLU A 22 30.79 -5.91 -24.35
CA GLU A 22 31.94 -5.26 -24.99
C GLU A 22 32.21 -3.90 -24.30
N GLU A 23 33.49 -3.57 -24.20
CA GLU A 23 33.95 -2.27 -23.70
C GLU A 23 33.66 -1.17 -24.73
N GLU A 24 32.94 -0.15 -24.38
CA GLU A 24 32.96 1.14 -25.07
C GLU A 24 33.30 2.24 -24.07
N LYS A 25 34.50 2.83 -24.28
CA LYS A 25 34.97 4.01 -23.56
C LYS A 25 34.11 5.19 -23.93
N ILE A 26 33.41 5.76 -22.97
CA ILE A 26 32.83 7.11 -23.13
C ILE A 26 33.49 8.04 -22.13
N GLU A 27 34.33 8.89 -22.66
CA GLU A 27 34.86 10.11 -22.07
C GLU A 27 33.68 11.11 -21.91
N THR A 28 33.28 11.43 -20.69
CA THR A 28 32.27 12.47 -20.49
C THR A 28 32.81 13.64 -19.68
N THR A 29 33.08 14.72 -20.40
CA THR A 29 33.21 16.07 -19.85
C THR A 29 31.80 16.58 -19.48
N PRO A 30 31.54 17.12 -18.29
CA PRO A 30 30.21 17.66 -17.97
C PRO A 30 30.02 19.00 -18.65
N LYS A 31 29.06 19.07 -19.58
CA LYS A 31 28.49 20.33 -20.09
C LYS A 31 27.33 20.75 -19.22
N GLN A 32 27.41 21.94 -18.71
CA GLN A 32 26.43 22.70 -17.97
C GLN A 32 25.19 22.95 -18.86
N GLY A 33 23.99 22.48 -18.44
CA GLY A 33 22.74 22.92 -19.07
C GLY A 33 21.71 21.86 -19.44
N ASP A 34 21.77 20.65 -18.92
CA ASP A 34 20.71 19.68 -19.21
C ASP A 34 19.55 19.83 -18.22
N THR A 35 18.47 20.38 -18.77
CA THR A 35 17.14 20.33 -18.12
C THR A 35 16.79 18.87 -17.84
N TYR A 36 16.71 18.50 -16.56
CA TYR A 36 16.16 17.21 -16.16
C TYR A 36 14.71 17.13 -16.63
N VAL A 37 14.49 16.42 -17.71
CA VAL A 37 13.14 16.02 -18.11
C VAL A 37 12.72 14.96 -17.11
N LEU A 38 11.79 15.33 -16.22
CA LEU A 38 11.12 14.39 -15.35
C LEU A 38 10.51 13.26 -16.20
N PRO A 39 10.61 11.99 -15.76
CA PRO A 39 9.98 10.91 -16.49
C PRO A 39 8.47 11.19 -16.63
N PRO A 40 7.84 10.77 -17.75
CA PRO A 40 6.44 11.05 -18.01
C PRO A 40 5.61 10.61 -16.82
N GLN A 41 4.81 11.54 -16.32
CA GLN A 41 3.85 11.33 -15.24
C GLN A 41 3.10 10.03 -15.52
N GLN A 42 3.08 9.18 -14.52
CA GLN A 42 2.32 7.93 -14.53
C GLN A 42 0.93 8.22 -15.10
N GLN A 43 0.66 7.61 -16.24
CA GLN A 43 -0.61 7.71 -16.93
C GLN A 43 -1.71 7.47 -15.90
N GLN A 44 -2.62 8.42 -15.77
CA GLN A 44 -3.87 8.22 -15.03
C GLN A 44 -4.53 6.97 -15.61
N GLN A 45 -4.30 5.84 -14.97
CA GLN A 45 -5.02 4.62 -15.29
C GLN A 45 -6.49 4.91 -15.02
N THR A 46 -7.27 5.01 -16.09
CA THR A 46 -8.71 5.11 -15.97
C THR A 46 -9.18 3.84 -15.28
N ILE A 47 -9.51 3.93 -14.02
CA ILE A 47 -10.02 2.81 -13.23
C ILE A 47 -11.41 2.51 -13.77
N LYS A 48 -11.53 1.38 -14.51
CA LYS A 48 -12.82 0.92 -15.00
C LYS A 48 -13.61 0.31 -13.86
N LYS A 49 -14.86 0.72 -13.75
CA LYS A 49 -15.83 0.17 -12.81
C LYS A 49 -16.81 -0.73 -13.57
N GLN A 50 -17.10 -1.89 -12.99
CA GLN A 50 -18.14 -2.79 -13.47
C GLN A 50 -19.51 -2.15 -13.23
N GLU A 51 -20.38 -2.23 -14.22
CA GLU A 51 -21.79 -1.88 -14.06
C GLU A 51 -22.54 -2.99 -13.30
N ASN A 52 -23.56 -2.59 -12.52
CA ASN A 52 -24.48 -3.53 -11.85
C ASN A 52 -23.83 -4.48 -10.81
N ILE A 53 -22.96 -3.97 -9.96
CA ILE A 53 -22.50 -4.72 -8.79
C ILE A 53 -23.63 -4.83 -7.77
N ASP A 54 -23.90 -6.05 -7.26
CA ASP A 54 -24.91 -6.27 -6.22
C ASP A 54 -24.61 -5.41 -4.99
N PRO A 55 -25.55 -4.53 -4.56
CA PRO A 55 -25.35 -3.64 -3.42
C PRO A 55 -25.04 -4.38 -2.12
N LYS A 56 -25.55 -5.60 -1.94
CA LYS A 56 -25.28 -6.40 -0.73
C LYS A 56 -23.82 -6.86 -0.71
N ILE A 57 -23.33 -7.34 -1.86
CA ILE A 57 -21.91 -7.75 -1.99
C ILE A 57 -21.01 -6.53 -1.81
N ALA A 58 -21.37 -5.41 -2.39
CA ALA A 58 -20.59 -4.17 -2.21
C ALA A 58 -20.53 -3.75 -0.73
N ALA A 59 -21.63 -3.82 -0.02
CA ALA A 59 -21.68 -3.51 1.41
C ALA A 59 -20.81 -4.48 2.24
N GLU A 60 -20.82 -5.78 1.94
CA GLU A 60 -19.99 -6.77 2.60
C GLU A 60 -18.48 -6.49 2.40
N LEU A 61 -18.07 -6.17 1.18
CA LEU A 61 -16.68 -5.82 0.85
C LEU A 61 -16.21 -4.58 1.59
N ILE A 62 -17.03 -3.53 1.57
CA ILE A 62 -16.74 -2.26 2.27
C ILE A 62 -16.66 -2.49 3.78
N ALA A 63 -17.52 -3.32 4.35
CA ALA A 63 -17.51 -3.64 5.78
C ALA A 63 -16.19 -4.28 6.24
N VAL A 64 -15.60 -5.17 5.43
CA VAL A 64 -14.29 -5.79 5.74
C VAL A 64 -13.18 -4.73 5.82
N ILE A 65 -13.17 -3.77 4.89
CA ILE A 65 -12.14 -2.72 4.86
C ILE A 65 -12.31 -1.77 6.06
N ARG A 66 -13.55 -1.38 6.37
CA ARG A 66 -13.84 -0.56 7.56
C ARG A 66 -13.47 -1.27 8.86
N GLU A 67 -13.74 -2.58 8.95
CA GLU A 67 -13.34 -3.39 10.11
C GLU A 67 -11.81 -3.48 10.24
N ASN A 68 -11.08 -3.63 9.13
CA ASN A 68 -9.61 -3.61 9.14
C ASN A 68 -9.07 -2.29 9.69
N ILE A 69 -9.61 -1.17 9.25
CA ILE A 69 -9.27 0.17 9.74
C ILE A 69 -9.57 0.30 11.23
N ALA A 70 -10.80 -0.01 11.64
CA ALA A 70 -11.23 0.10 13.04
C ALA A 70 -10.40 -0.78 13.99
N ALA A 71 -10.06 -2.01 13.54
CA ALA A 71 -9.20 -2.92 14.29
C ALA A 71 -7.77 -2.39 14.41
N THR A 72 -7.26 -1.74 13.36
CA THR A 72 -5.92 -1.12 13.36
C THR A 72 -5.88 0.08 14.31
N GLU A 73 -6.88 0.95 14.29
CA GLU A 73 -7.02 2.07 15.25
C GLU A 73 -7.11 1.58 16.70
N ALA A 74 -7.82 0.47 16.91
CA ALA A 74 -7.95 -0.16 18.22
C ALA A 74 -6.70 -0.97 18.65
N LYS A 75 -5.70 -1.10 17.78
CA LYS A 75 -4.50 -1.95 18.00
C LYS A 75 -4.84 -3.42 18.25
N ASP A 76 -5.95 -3.87 17.71
CA ASP A 76 -6.42 -5.25 17.85
C ASP A 76 -5.88 -6.12 16.71
N LYS A 77 -4.71 -6.71 16.95
CA LYS A 77 -4.00 -7.55 15.97
C LYS A 77 -4.86 -8.71 15.48
N ASP A 78 -5.60 -9.35 16.36
CA ASP A 78 -6.40 -10.52 16.00
C ASP A 78 -7.57 -10.15 15.09
N ARG A 79 -8.23 -9.02 15.36
CA ARG A 79 -9.26 -8.48 14.47
C ARG A 79 -8.69 -8.09 13.11
N VAL A 80 -7.55 -7.41 13.06
CA VAL A 80 -6.88 -7.11 11.78
C VAL A 80 -6.60 -8.39 11.00
N LEU A 81 -6.01 -9.41 11.65
CA LEU A 81 -5.67 -10.68 10.99
C LEU A 81 -6.90 -11.46 10.51
N LYS A 82 -8.06 -11.30 11.14
CA LYS A 82 -9.34 -11.89 10.70
C LYS A 82 -9.88 -11.25 9.42
N THR A 83 -9.49 -10.03 9.09
CA THR A 83 -9.86 -9.39 7.82
C THR A 83 -8.96 -9.78 6.65
N LEU A 84 -7.78 -10.35 6.93
CA LEU A 84 -6.84 -10.78 5.90
C LEU A 84 -7.10 -12.24 5.50
N HIS A 85 -7.03 -12.50 4.20
CA HIS A 85 -7.06 -13.87 3.67
C HIS A 85 -5.87 -14.69 4.20
N LYS A 86 -6.06 -15.98 4.46
CA LYS A 86 -4.99 -16.87 4.96
C LYS A 86 -3.74 -16.87 4.07
N ASP A 87 -3.96 -16.84 2.75
CA ASP A 87 -2.91 -16.84 1.73
C ASP A 87 -2.51 -15.41 1.28
N CYS A 88 -2.82 -14.38 2.09
CA CYS A 88 -2.39 -13.01 1.80
C CYS A 88 -0.86 -12.94 1.71
N PRO A 89 -0.28 -12.57 0.54
CA PRO A 89 1.18 -12.54 0.38
C PRO A 89 1.86 -11.50 1.28
N GLN A 90 1.13 -10.47 1.69
CA GLN A 90 1.61 -9.41 2.58
C GLN A 90 1.38 -9.71 4.07
N ARG A 91 0.79 -10.87 4.42
CA ARG A 91 0.42 -11.19 5.81
C ARG A 91 1.58 -11.08 6.79
N ARG A 92 2.76 -11.61 6.42
CA ARG A 92 3.94 -11.58 7.29
C ARG A 92 4.46 -10.16 7.52
N SER A 93 4.60 -9.37 6.46
CA SER A 93 5.04 -7.98 6.57
C SER A 93 4.01 -7.10 7.30
N THR A 94 2.72 -7.38 7.11
CA THR A 94 1.65 -6.70 7.85
C THR A 94 1.76 -6.97 9.35
N ILE A 95 2.00 -8.23 9.77
CA ILE A 95 2.20 -8.56 11.20
C ILE A 95 3.38 -7.80 11.79
N GLN A 96 4.52 -7.81 11.11
CA GLN A 96 5.73 -7.11 11.55
C GLN A 96 5.52 -5.60 11.64
N GLY A 97 4.86 -5.02 10.62
CA GLY A 97 4.53 -3.60 10.60
C GLY A 97 3.57 -3.21 11.73
N MET A 98 2.54 -4.01 12.01
CA MET A 98 1.61 -3.77 13.12
C MET A 98 2.31 -3.80 14.47
N GLU A 99 3.23 -4.72 14.72
CA GLU A 99 3.97 -4.80 15.99
C GLU A 99 4.74 -3.50 16.27
N TYR A 100 5.41 -2.98 15.24
CA TYR A 100 6.10 -1.70 15.34
C TYR A 100 5.15 -0.52 15.51
N VAL A 101 4.11 -0.43 14.66
CA VAL A 101 3.16 0.69 14.68
C VAL A 101 2.39 0.73 15.99
N PHE A 102 1.88 -0.40 16.47
CA PHE A 102 1.09 -0.47 17.70
C PHE A 102 1.90 -0.14 18.96
N ALA A 103 3.19 -0.46 18.95
CA ALA A 103 4.09 -0.11 20.06
C ALA A 103 4.41 1.41 20.13
N ASN A 104 4.52 2.07 18.97
CA ASN A 104 5.07 3.42 18.89
C ASN A 104 4.04 4.51 18.62
N PHE A 105 2.89 4.17 17.99
CA PHE A 105 1.93 5.17 17.51
C PHE A 105 0.49 4.83 17.92
N ASP A 106 -0.34 5.86 18.07
CA ASP A 106 -1.78 5.75 17.96
C ASP A 106 -2.18 6.35 16.61
N MET A 107 -2.69 5.49 15.75
CA MET A 107 -3.00 5.87 14.38
C MET A 107 -4.46 6.28 14.21
N LYS A 108 -4.70 7.22 13.29
CA LYS A 108 -6.02 7.60 12.81
C LYS A 108 -6.06 7.50 11.29
N PHE A 109 -7.13 6.91 10.78
CA PHE A 109 -7.38 6.73 9.36
C PHE A 109 -8.67 7.42 8.96
N ASP A 110 -8.59 8.38 8.06
CA ASP A 110 -9.74 9.03 7.46
C ASP A 110 -9.94 8.45 6.06
N LEU A 111 -10.92 7.55 5.92
CA LEU A 111 -11.28 6.93 4.65
C LEU A 111 -12.09 7.94 3.83
N GLU A 112 -11.43 8.59 2.86
CA GLU A 112 -12.01 9.67 2.03
C GLU A 112 -12.88 9.11 0.91
N GLN A 113 -12.44 8.01 0.30
CA GLN A 113 -13.17 7.35 -0.79
C GLN A 113 -13.03 5.84 -0.67
N ILE A 114 -14.11 5.13 -0.98
CA ILE A 114 -14.13 3.68 -1.11
C ILE A 114 -15.12 3.31 -2.20
N GLU A 115 -14.69 2.49 -3.15
CA GLU A 115 -15.51 2.11 -4.28
C GLU A 115 -15.23 0.67 -4.72
N VAL A 116 -16.27 -0.14 -4.85
CA VAL A 116 -16.14 -1.48 -5.43
C VAL A 116 -16.06 -1.34 -6.94
N LEU A 117 -14.96 -1.80 -7.51
CA LEU A 117 -14.67 -1.68 -8.94
C LEU A 117 -15.17 -2.89 -9.73
N GLU A 118 -15.00 -4.07 -9.18
CA GLU A 118 -15.26 -5.33 -9.87
C GLU A 118 -15.58 -6.43 -8.87
N VAL A 119 -16.50 -7.30 -9.23
CA VAL A 119 -16.78 -8.56 -8.52
C VAL A 119 -16.91 -9.67 -9.55
N THR A 120 -16.07 -10.70 -9.44
CA THR A 120 -16.04 -11.84 -10.35
C THR A 120 -15.95 -13.14 -9.54
N GLY A 121 -17.10 -13.80 -9.33
CA GLY A 121 -17.16 -15.01 -8.53
C GLY A 121 -16.71 -14.78 -7.07
N GLU A 122 -15.57 -15.34 -6.71
CA GLU A 122 -14.98 -15.23 -5.36
C GLU A 122 -13.87 -14.19 -5.26
N ASP A 123 -13.64 -13.41 -6.31
CA ASP A 123 -12.67 -12.33 -6.38
C ASP A 123 -13.38 -10.98 -6.52
N ALA A 124 -12.79 -9.93 -5.93
CA ALA A 124 -13.26 -8.57 -6.10
C ALA A 124 -12.11 -7.55 -6.00
N LYS A 125 -12.36 -6.35 -6.54
CA LYS A 125 -11.45 -5.21 -6.45
C LYS A 125 -12.18 -4.04 -5.81
N VAL A 126 -11.55 -3.45 -4.80
CA VAL A 126 -12.08 -2.28 -4.11
C VAL A 126 -11.02 -1.18 -4.09
N TYR A 127 -11.33 -0.06 -4.72
CA TYR A 127 -10.53 1.16 -4.65
C TYR A 127 -10.73 1.83 -3.29
N TYR A 128 -9.66 2.43 -2.77
CA TYR A 128 -9.73 3.28 -1.59
C TYR A 128 -8.82 4.51 -1.75
N MET A 129 -9.18 5.57 -1.05
CA MET A 129 -8.31 6.72 -0.77
C MET A 129 -8.48 7.07 0.70
N GLN A 130 -7.37 7.22 1.40
CA GLN A 130 -7.37 7.52 2.83
C GLN A 130 -6.22 8.43 3.22
N THR A 131 -6.47 9.26 4.22
CA THR A 131 -5.43 9.97 4.98
C THR A 131 -5.10 9.19 6.24
N THR A 132 -3.82 9.04 6.53
CA THR A 132 -3.30 8.36 7.71
C THR A 132 -2.44 9.33 8.51
N ARG A 133 -2.66 9.44 9.81
CA ARG A 133 -1.86 10.26 10.73
C ARG A 133 -1.66 9.58 12.08
N ALA A 134 -0.56 9.86 12.72
CA ALA A 134 -0.38 9.54 14.13
C ALA A 134 -1.03 10.63 14.99
N ILE A 135 -1.88 10.23 15.95
CA ILE A 135 -2.43 11.11 16.98
C ILE A 135 -1.63 11.06 18.28
N ARG A 136 -0.75 10.03 18.41
CA ARG A 136 0.29 9.89 19.42
C ARG A 136 1.51 9.20 18.81
N GLY A 137 2.69 9.57 19.24
CA GLY A 137 3.98 9.14 18.68
C GLY A 137 4.58 10.20 17.74
N GLU A 138 5.90 10.29 17.71
CA GLU A 138 6.64 11.28 16.92
C GLU A 138 7.30 10.62 15.70
N GLY A 139 7.48 11.40 14.64
CA GLY A 139 8.24 10.94 13.45
C GLY A 139 7.41 10.17 12.41
N PHE A 140 6.08 10.13 12.55
CA PHE A 140 5.19 9.62 11.50
C PHE A 140 4.52 10.80 10.78
N PRO A 141 4.97 11.19 9.60
CA PRO A 141 4.36 12.27 8.84
C PRO A 141 2.96 11.85 8.35
N PRO A 142 1.97 12.77 8.39
CA PRO A 142 0.69 12.48 7.76
C PRO A 142 0.85 12.11 6.29
N THR A 143 0.14 11.09 5.86
CA THR A 143 0.19 10.60 4.47
C THR A 143 -1.21 10.47 3.89
N ARG A 144 -1.33 10.75 2.61
CA ARG A 144 -2.52 10.47 1.82
C ARG A 144 -2.17 9.39 0.80
N ALA A 145 -2.87 8.27 0.85
CA ALA A 145 -2.62 7.14 -0.01
C ALA A 145 -3.89 6.70 -0.73
N SER A 146 -3.73 6.23 -1.97
CA SER A 146 -4.78 5.52 -2.68
C SER A 146 -4.27 4.16 -3.16
N GLY A 147 -5.20 3.23 -3.38
CA GLY A 147 -4.83 1.90 -3.83
C GLY A 147 -6.05 1.03 -4.14
N ILE A 148 -5.77 -0.22 -4.45
CA ILE A 148 -6.76 -1.25 -4.71
C ILE A 148 -6.53 -2.41 -3.74
N HIS A 149 -7.58 -2.76 -3.00
CA HIS A 149 -7.63 -4.03 -2.30
C HIS A 149 -8.15 -5.10 -3.25
N LEU A 150 -7.33 -6.11 -3.49
CA LEU A 150 -7.76 -7.36 -4.10
C LEU A 150 -8.37 -8.21 -2.99
N MET A 151 -9.64 -8.53 -3.14
CA MET A 151 -10.43 -9.28 -2.16
C MET A 151 -10.66 -10.70 -2.67
N LYS A 152 -10.65 -11.67 -1.75
CA LYS A 152 -11.02 -13.06 -2.04
C LYS A 152 -11.97 -13.60 -0.97
N LYS A 153 -12.82 -14.56 -1.34
CA LYS A 153 -13.59 -15.30 -0.35
C LYS A 153 -12.77 -16.40 0.32
N GLU A 154 -12.92 -16.51 1.62
CA GLU A 154 -12.42 -17.59 2.46
C GLU A 154 -13.57 -18.05 3.36
N ASP A 155 -13.95 -19.31 3.26
CA ASP A 155 -15.10 -19.88 4.00
C ASP A 155 -16.39 -19.06 3.83
N GLY A 156 -16.66 -18.63 2.59
CA GLY A 156 -17.82 -17.83 2.22
C GLY A 156 -17.78 -16.36 2.64
N LYS A 157 -16.70 -15.89 3.25
CA LYS A 157 -16.53 -14.50 3.73
C LYS A 157 -15.45 -13.77 2.93
N TRP A 158 -15.72 -12.53 2.58
CA TRP A 158 -14.74 -11.68 1.93
C TRP A 158 -13.56 -11.36 2.86
N LYS A 159 -12.34 -11.38 2.29
CA LYS A 159 -11.08 -11.09 2.96
C LYS A 159 -10.17 -10.27 2.06
N ILE A 160 -9.31 -9.45 2.64
CA ILE A 160 -8.26 -8.73 1.92
C ILE A 160 -7.16 -9.73 1.56
N PHE A 161 -7.01 -10.01 0.26
CA PHE A 161 -5.96 -10.89 -0.23
C PHE A 161 -4.65 -10.15 -0.49
N LYS A 162 -4.72 -8.95 -1.09
CA LYS A 162 -3.55 -8.12 -1.40
C LYS A 162 -3.95 -6.66 -1.46
N THR A 163 -3.03 -5.76 -1.10
CA THR A 163 -3.18 -4.31 -1.32
C THR A 163 -2.14 -3.85 -2.33
N GLU A 164 -2.59 -3.16 -3.37
CA GLU A 164 -1.75 -2.52 -4.38
C GLU A 164 -1.87 -1.01 -4.23
N TYR A 165 -0.75 -0.34 -3.96
CA TYR A 165 -0.72 1.11 -3.81
C TYR A 165 -0.63 1.78 -5.19
N LEU A 166 -1.45 2.81 -5.40
CA LEU A 166 -1.42 3.66 -6.59
C LEU A 166 -0.69 4.97 -6.30
N THR A 167 -0.99 5.59 -5.16
CA THR A 167 -0.31 6.81 -4.70
C THR A 167 0.01 6.70 -3.22
N ASN A 168 1.07 7.40 -2.78
CA ASN A 168 1.40 7.57 -1.37
C ASN A 168 2.20 8.87 -1.23
N GLU A 169 1.57 9.90 -0.69
CA GLU A 169 2.10 11.25 -0.60
C GLU A 169 2.13 11.71 0.85
N GLN A 170 3.22 12.35 1.25
CA GLN A 170 3.23 13.07 2.53
C GLN A 170 2.45 14.36 2.37
N ILE A 171 1.60 14.66 3.33
CA ILE A 171 0.83 15.89 3.38
C ILE A 171 1.30 16.76 4.56
N MET A 172 1.29 18.07 4.35
CA MET A 172 1.66 19.06 5.38
C MET A 172 0.45 19.40 6.26
#